data_706d9626f0c8732300059b2f4e597a08
#
_entry.id   706d9626f0c8732300059b2f4e597a08
#
_cell.length_a   1.000
_cell.length_b   1.000
_cell.length_c   1.000
_cell.angle_alpha   90.00
_cell.angle_beta   90.00
_cell.angle_gamma   90.00
#
_symmetry.space_group_name_H-M   'P 1'
#
loop_
_entity.id
_entity.type
_entity.pdbx_description
1 polymer ?
#
loop_
_entity_poly.entity_id
_entity_poly.type
_entity_poly.pdbx_seq_one_letter_code
_entity_poly.pdbx_strand_id
1 'polypeptide(L)'
;MFDWIPLAFYTPLYHYMLLIIILIILDDALRFKLPSGNKFQGLGVVILVFVLIYMGFRPISGRYFGDTSTYAQYFEDYSYGAEITSTKDILFHNFMKFCSSIMNVHVFFFLCASLFMVPVYFVCKKWFKELWF
;
A
#
# COMPACT_ATOMS: atom_id res chain seq x y z
N MET A 1 9.89 9.46 6.60
CA MET A 1 10.30 9.82 5.23
C MET A 1 9.41 10.89 4.60
N PHE A 2 8.15 10.94 4.92
CA PHE A 2 7.23 12.04 4.54
C PHE A 2 6.91 12.97 5.71
N ASP A 3 7.89 13.26 6.56
CA ASP A 3 7.76 14.04 7.81
C ASP A 3 7.32 15.50 7.59
N TRP A 4 7.41 15.97 6.33
CA TRP A 4 6.96 17.29 5.92
C TRP A 4 5.43 17.38 5.72
N ILE A 5 4.71 16.23 5.65
CA ILE A 5 3.24 16.21 5.58
C ILE A 5 2.70 16.06 6.99
N PRO A 6 1.94 17.03 7.53
CA PRO A 6 1.29 16.86 8.83
C PRO A 6 0.39 15.62 8.84
N LEU A 7 0.51 14.78 9.87
CA LEU A 7 -0.22 13.51 9.99
C LEU A 7 -1.74 13.62 9.79
N ALA A 8 -2.32 14.75 10.23
CA ALA A 8 -3.75 15.01 10.07
C ALA A 8 -4.19 15.12 8.59
N PHE A 9 -3.29 15.53 7.70
CA PHE A 9 -3.59 15.69 6.27
C PHE A 9 -3.24 14.45 5.44
N TYR A 10 -2.57 13.48 6.02
CA TYR A 10 -2.11 12.31 5.29
C TYR A 10 -3.29 11.53 4.69
N THR A 11 -4.27 11.15 5.48
CA THR A 11 -5.46 10.43 5.01
C THR A 11 -6.32 11.25 4.03
N PRO A 12 -6.67 12.54 4.31
CA PRO A 12 -7.36 13.38 3.33
C PRO A 12 -6.61 13.51 2.01
N LEU A 13 -5.30 13.72 2.04
CA LEU A 13 -4.48 13.84 0.83
C LEU A 13 -4.60 12.60 -0.06
N TYR A 14 -4.55 11.41 0.54
CA TYR A 14 -4.74 10.16 -0.18
C TYR A 14 -6.09 10.10 -0.91
N HIS A 15 -7.17 10.43 -0.20
CA HIS A 15 -8.51 10.42 -0.80
C HIS A 15 -8.67 11.46 -1.91
N TYR A 16 -8.11 12.67 -1.76
CA TYR A 16 -8.12 13.68 -2.81
C TYR A 16 -7.33 13.25 -4.04
N MET A 17 -6.17 12.63 -3.86
CA MET A 17 -5.40 12.10 -4.99
C MET A 17 -6.14 10.98 -5.72
N LEU A 18 -6.78 10.05 -4.99
CA LEU A 18 -7.62 9.02 -5.60
C LEU A 18 -8.83 9.63 -6.33
N LEU A 19 -9.48 10.64 -5.75
CA LEU A 19 -10.60 11.34 -6.38
C LEU A 19 -10.17 11.97 -7.72
N ILE A 20 -9.03 12.66 -7.76
CA ILE A 20 -8.48 13.24 -8.99
C ILE A 20 -8.25 12.16 -10.04
N ILE A 21 -7.67 11.02 -9.66
CA ILE A 21 -7.45 9.89 -10.58
C ILE A 21 -8.79 9.37 -11.13
N ILE A 22 -9.80 9.19 -10.27
CA ILE A 22 -11.14 8.74 -10.67
C ILE A 22 -11.77 9.74 -11.63
N LEU A 23 -11.66 11.05 -11.37
CA LEU A 23 -12.21 12.09 -12.26
C LEU A 23 -11.54 12.10 -13.64
N ILE A 24 -10.21 11.88 -13.70
CA ILE A 24 -9.49 11.75 -14.97
C ILE A 24 -9.99 10.53 -15.76
N ILE A 25 -10.14 9.37 -15.09
CA ILE A 25 -10.66 8.15 -15.74
C ILE A 25 -12.09 8.35 -16.22
N LEU A 26 -12.92 9.01 -15.41
CA LEU A 26 -14.33 9.32 -15.75
C LEU A 26 -14.42 10.26 -16.96
N ASP A 27 -13.60 11.31 -17.01
CA ASP A 27 -13.58 12.24 -18.16
C ASP A 27 -13.18 11.50 -19.46
N ASP A 28 -12.16 10.64 -19.41
CA ASP A 28 -11.78 9.81 -20.55
C ASP A 28 -12.89 8.83 -20.97
N ALA A 29 -13.59 8.22 -20.01
CA ALA A 29 -14.72 7.32 -20.28
C ALA A 29 -15.91 8.04 -20.91
N LEU A 30 -16.24 9.23 -20.43
CA LEU A 30 -17.37 10.04 -20.95
C LEU A 30 -17.12 10.59 -22.36
N ARG A 31 -15.87 10.77 -22.75
CA ARG A 31 -15.53 11.24 -24.12
C ARG A 31 -15.70 10.17 -25.20
N PHE A 32 -16.17 8.98 -24.87
CA PHE A 32 -16.35 7.83 -25.78
C PHE A 32 -15.13 7.54 -26.67
N LYS A 33 -13.96 7.98 -26.26
CA LYS A 33 -12.72 7.58 -26.91
C LYS A 33 -12.40 6.20 -26.38
N LEU A 34 -12.57 5.18 -27.24
CA LEU A 34 -12.05 3.83 -26.95
C LEU A 34 -10.61 3.98 -26.44
N PRO A 35 -10.34 3.58 -25.19
CA PRO A 35 -9.03 3.77 -24.64
C PRO A 35 -8.03 2.95 -25.47
N SER A 36 -7.04 3.63 -26.03
CA SER A 36 -5.89 2.93 -26.57
C SER A 36 -5.31 2.09 -25.43
N GLY A 37 -5.34 0.77 -25.55
CA GLY A 37 -4.99 -0.17 -24.48
C GLY A 37 -3.65 0.12 -23.78
N ASN A 38 -2.72 0.78 -24.49
CA ASN A 38 -1.44 1.19 -23.92
C ASN A 38 -1.52 2.34 -22.91
N LYS A 39 -2.43 3.31 -23.09
CA LYS A 39 -2.57 4.45 -22.14
C LYS A 39 -3.08 4.00 -20.78
N PHE A 40 -4.08 3.11 -20.76
CA PHE A 40 -4.64 2.61 -19.51
C PHE A 40 -3.71 1.64 -18.77
N GLN A 41 -2.90 0.87 -19.49
CA GLN A 41 -1.87 0.04 -18.85
C GLN A 41 -0.83 0.90 -18.13
N GLY A 42 -0.40 2.01 -18.73
CA GLY A 42 0.51 2.97 -18.10
C GLY A 42 -0.09 3.60 -16.83
N LEU A 43 -1.36 4.04 -16.90
CA LEU A 43 -2.06 4.61 -15.75
C LEU A 43 -2.18 3.61 -14.59
N GLY A 44 -2.51 2.36 -14.86
CA GLY A 44 -2.59 1.31 -13.86
C GLY A 44 -1.26 1.09 -13.12
N VAL A 45 -0.13 1.15 -13.83
CA VAL A 45 1.20 1.08 -13.21
C VAL A 45 1.48 2.31 -12.35
N VAL A 46 1.14 3.51 -12.82
CA VAL A 46 1.30 4.75 -12.05
C VAL A 46 0.50 4.70 -10.75
N ILE A 47 -0.77 4.24 -10.82
CA ILE A 47 -1.60 4.05 -9.63
C ILE A 47 -0.98 3.03 -8.67
N LEU A 48 -0.51 1.90 -9.17
CA LEU A 48 0.15 0.88 -8.35
C LEU A 48 1.35 1.47 -7.62
N VAL A 49 2.25 2.13 -8.34
CA VAL A 49 3.46 2.75 -7.77
C VAL A 49 3.08 3.81 -6.74
N PHE A 50 2.11 4.66 -7.03
CA PHE A 50 1.61 5.66 -6.09
C PHE A 50 1.09 5.01 -4.80
N VAL A 51 0.23 3.99 -4.91
CA VAL A 51 -0.34 3.31 -3.74
C VAL A 51 0.76 2.59 -2.93
N LEU A 52 1.71 1.93 -3.60
CA LEU A 52 2.82 1.26 -2.93
C LEU A 52 3.69 2.24 -2.14
N ILE A 53 4.06 3.37 -2.74
CA ILE A 53 4.85 4.41 -2.06
C ILE A 53 4.06 4.99 -0.89
N TYR A 54 2.79 5.31 -1.13
CA TYR A 54 1.96 5.97 -0.14
C TYR A 54 1.65 5.07 1.07
N MET A 55 1.29 3.80 0.82
CA MET A 55 0.99 2.83 1.89
C MET A 55 2.25 2.28 2.56
N GLY A 56 3.30 1.99 1.78
CA GLY A 56 4.53 1.40 2.28
C GLY A 56 5.37 2.35 3.13
N PHE A 57 5.37 3.65 2.79
CA PHE A 57 6.15 4.66 3.52
C PHE A 57 5.29 5.59 4.39
N ARG A 58 4.06 5.19 4.70
CA ARG A 58 3.23 5.99 5.58
C ARG A 58 3.87 6.15 6.97
N PRO A 59 3.67 7.31 7.63
CA PRO A 59 4.19 7.55 8.97
C PRO A 59 3.60 6.57 9.99
N ILE A 60 4.40 6.17 10.97
CA ILE A 60 3.97 5.33 12.08
C ILE A 60 3.23 6.22 13.08
N SER A 61 1.95 5.95 13.32
CA SER A 61 1.16 6.73 14.28
C SER A 61 0.00 5.91 14.83
N GLY A 62 -0.03 5.74 16.13
CA GLY A 62 -1.14 5.07 16.83
C GLY A 62 -2.44 5.88 16.83
N ARG A 63 -2.36 7.21 16.68
CA ARG A 63 -3.55 8.09 16.66
C ARG A 63 -4.26 8.09 15.31
N TYR A 64 -3.51 8.07 14.19
CA TYR A 64 -4.07 8.23 12.84
C TYR A 64 -4.11 6.94 12.05
N PHE A 65 -3.24 5.98 12.39
CA PHE A 65 -3.08 4.73 11.68
C PHE A 65 -3.03 3.53 12.65
N GLY A 66 -3.86 3.59 13.69
CA GLY A 66 -4.10 2.55 14.71
C GLY A 66 -3.05 1.45 14.83
N ASP A 67 -3.14 0.47 13.95
CA ASP A 67 -2.32 -0.74 14.01
C ASP A 67 -0.83 -0.54 13.65
N THR A 68 -0.48 0.53 12.92
CA THR A 68 0.91 0.70 12.47
C THR A 68 1.91 0.89 13.61
N SER A 69 1.50 1.57 14.68
CA SER A 69 2.39 1.72 15.85
C SER A 69 2.53 0.41 16.61
N THR A 70 1.46 -0.38 16.71
CA THR A 70 1.50 -1.70 17.36
C THR A 70 2.40 -2.66 16.61
N TYR A 71 2.26 -2.74 15.28
CA TYR A 71 3.14 -3.59 14.46
C TYR A 71 4.58 -3.10 14.43
N ALA A 72 4.81 -1.78 14.44
CA ALA A 72 6.16 -1.23 14.54
C ALA A 72 6.82 -1.61 15.86
N GLN A 73 6.08 -1.56 16.98
CA GLN A 73 6.57 -1.97 18.29
C GLN A 73 6.90 -3.47 18.32
N TYR A 74 6.01 -4.34 17.84
CA TYR A 74 6.32 -5.77 17.74
C TYR A 74 7.54 -6.05 16.86
N PHE A 75 7.67 -5.33 15.74
CA PHE A 75 8.82 -5.48 14.86
C PHE A 75 10.14 -5.10 15.55
N GLU A 76 10.12 -4.03 16.32
CA GLU A 76 11.26 -3.57 17.11
C GLU A 76 11.59 -4.56 18.24
N ASP A 77 10.60 -5.02 18.99
CA ASP A 77 10.77 -6.03 20.05
C ASP A 77 11.42 -7.32 19.48
N TYR A 78 10.95 -7.78 18.30
CA TYR A 78 11.54 -8.96 17.65
C TYR A 78 12.97 -8.71 17.16
N SER A 79 13.32 -7.49 16.77
CA SER A 79 14.69 -7.15 16.39
C SER A 79 15.65 -7.24 17.58
N TYR A 80 15.16 -7.05 18.80
CA TYR A 80 15.91 -7.26 20.06
C TYR A 80 15.84 -8.69 20.59
N GLY A 81 15.23 -9.61 19.85
CA GLY A 81 15.20 -11.03 20.20
C GLY A 81 14.01 -11.46 21.07
N ALA A 82 12.98 -10.63 21.22
CA ALA A 82 11.79 -11.01 21.97
C ALA A 82 11.13 -12.30 21.43
N GLU A 83 10.54 -13.09 22.31
CA GLU A 83 9.79 -14.28 21.94
C GLU A 83 8.40 -13.93 21.47
N ILE A 84 7.83 -14.80 20.60
CA ILE A 84 6.47 -14.63 20.10
C ILE A 84 5.50 -15.12 21.19
N THR A 85 4.83 -14.18 21.84
CA THR A 85 3.83 -14.47 22.89
C THR A 85 2.40 -14.54 22.31
N SER A 86 2.18 -14.03 21.08
CA SER A 86 0.87 -14.04 20.45
C SER A 86 0.47 -15.45 20.01
N THR A 87 -0.73 -15.88 20.40
CA THR A 87 -1.34 -17.13 19.92
C THR A 87 -2.14 -16.93 18.63
N LYS A 88 -2.41 -15.68 18.25
CA LYS A 88 -3.09 -15.29 17.02
C LYS A 88 -2.06 -14.94 15.96
N ASP A 89 -2.36 -15.26 14.71
CA ASP A 89 -1.54 -14.88 13.55
C ASP A 89 -0.06 -15.30 13.66
N ILE A 90 0.20 -16.46 14.22
CA ILE A 90 1.55 -17.00 14.48
C ILE A 90 2.43 -16.94 13.22
N LEU A 91 1.88 -17.24 12.05
CA LEU A 91 2.61 -17.17 10.78
C LEU A 91 3.08 -15.75 10.48
N PHE A 92 2.23 -14.75 10.70
CA PHE A 92 2.58 -13.36 10.48
C PHE A 92 3.64 -12.87 11.47
N HIS A 93 3.52 -13.25 12.75
CA HIS A 93 4.54 -12.93 13.76
C HIS A 93 5.90 -13.58 13.46
N ASN A 94 5.92 -14.83 13.00
CA ASN A 94 7.17 -15.49 12.57
C ASN A 94 7.76 -14.79 11.33
N PHE A 95 6.94 -14.42 10.36
CA PHE A 95 7.37 -13.66 9.19
C PHE A 95 7.95 -12.29 9.61
N MET A 96 7.27 -11.58 10.52
CA MET A 96 7.72 -10.30 11.06
C MET A 96 9.07 -10.45 11.79
N LYS A 97 9.21 -11.47 12.65
CA LYS A 97 10.45 -11.77 13.37
C LYS A 97 11.60 -12.10 12.42
N PHE A 98 11.35 -12.88 11.40
CA PHE A 98 12.34 -13.15 10.34
C PHE A 98 12.77 -11.86 9.63
N CYS A 99 11.80 -11.03 9.22
CA CYS A 99 12.09 -9.78 8.54
C CYS A 99 12.82 -8.77 9.45
N SER A 100 12.52 -8.75 10.74
CA SER A 100 13.16 -7.81 11.70
C SER A 100 14.67 -8.03 11.84
N SER A 101 15.17 -9.23 11.53
CA SER A 101 16.60 -9.54 11.54
C SER A 101 17.34 -9.05 10.27
N ILE A 102 16.62 -8.70 9.21
CA ILE A 102 17.21 -8.42 7.89
C ILE A 102 16.98 -6.99 7.45
N MET A 103 15.83 -6.38 7.82
CA MET A 103 15.40 -5.09 7.31
C MET A 103 14.82 -4.20 8.41
N ASN A 104 14.63 -2.91 8.11
CA ASN A 104 13.96 -1.99 9.01
C ASN A 104 12.42 -2.00 8.84
N VAL A 105 11.70 -1.43 9.81
CA VAL A 105 10.23 -1.43 9.86
C VAL A 105 9.57 -0.77 8.64
N HIS A 106 10.16 0.27 8.07
CA HIS A 106 9.59 0.93 6.89
C HIS A 106 9.69 0.05 5.63
N VAL A 107 10.81 -0.65 5.46
CA VAL A 107 10.98 -1.62 4.37
C VAL A 107 10.04 -2.81 4.56
N PHE A 108 9.83 -3.25 5.80
CA PHE A 108 8.84 -4.28 6.10
C PHE A 108 7.41 -3.87 5.72
N PHE A 109 6.98 -2.66 6.07
CA PHE A 109 5.66 -2.17 5.65
C PHE A 109 5.53 -2.04 4.14
N PHE A 110 6.58 -1.57 3.46
CA PHE A 110 6.61 -1.53 2.00
C PHE A 110 6.53 -2.94 1.38
N LEU A 111 7.21 -3.92 1.96
CA LEU A 111 7.14 -5.31 1.55
C LEU A 111 5.71 -5.86 1.72
N CYS A 112 5.09 -5.66 2.87
CA CYS A 112 3.71 -6.07 3.13
C CYS A 112 2.72 -5.42 2.14
N ALA A 113 2.84 -4.11 1.90
CA ALA A 113 2.03 -3.41 0.91
C ALA A 113 2.23 -3.99 -0.49
N SER A 114 3.47 -4.34 -0.86
CA SER A 114 3.80 -4.93 -2.15
C SER A 114 3.21 -6.33 -2.31
N LEU A 115 3.34 -7.18 -1.29
CA LEU A 115 2.78 -8.54 -1.30
C LEU A 115 1.25 -8.54 -1.46
N PHE A 116 0.57 -7.50 -0.99
CA PHE A 116 -0.87 -7.36 -1.13
C PHE A 116 -1.25 -6.70 -2.47
N MET A 117 -0.67 -5.56 -2.81
CA MET A 117 -1.11 -4.73 -3.93
C MET A 117 -0.69 -5.27 -5.29
N VAL A 118 0.48 -5.92 -5.40
CA VAL A 118 0.97 -6.44 -6.68
C VAL A 118 0.08 -7.56 -7.23
N PRO A 119 -0.32 -8.60 -6.46
CA PRO A 119 -1.29 -9.58 -6.92
C PRO A 119 -2.63 -8.98 -7.31
N VAL A 120 -3.16 -8.04 -6.52
CA VAL A 120 -4.42 -7.33 -6.83
C VAL A 120 -4.30 -6.62 -8.18
N TYR A 121 -3.20 -5.92 -8.45
CA TYR A 121 -2.96 -5.29 -9.73
C TYR A 121 -3.02 -6.29 -10.90
N PHE A 122 -2.37 -7.45 -10.78
CA PHE A 122 -2.39 -8.47 -11.85
C PHE A 122 -3.80 -9.02 -12.08
N VAL A 123 -4.58 -9.25 -11.03
CA VAL A 123 -5.98 -9.68 -11.14
C VAL A 123 -6.81 -8.60 -11.85
N CYS A 124 -6.72 -7.35 -11.40
CA CYS A 124 -7.41 -6.23 -12.04
C CYS A 124 -7.02 -6.07 -13.51
N LYS A 125 -5.72 -6.20 -13.83
CA LYS A 125 -5.22 -6.11 -15.20
C LYS A 125 -5.77 -7.23 -16.09
N LYS A 126 -5.92 -8.45 -15.56
CA LYS A 126 -6.52 -9.57 -16.29
C LYS A 126 -8.00 -9.30 -16.56
N TRP A 127 -8.75 -8.95 -15.53
CA TRP A 127 -10.18 -8.66 -15.64
C TRP A 127 -10.47 -7.48 -16.55
N PHE A 128 -9.65 -6.43 -16.51
CA PHE A 128 -9.78 -5.29 -17.41
C PHE A 128 -9.70 -5.71 -18.90
N LYS A 129 -8.83 -6.67 -19.24
CA LYS A 129 -8.73 -7.18 -20.60
C LYS A 129 -9.94 -8.03 -21.01
N GLU A 130 -10.55 -8.74 -20.07
CA GLU A 130 -11.65 -9.66 -20.32
C GLU A 130 -13.03 -8.96 -20.29
N LEU A 131 -13.19 -7.92 -19.48
CA LEU A 131 -14.47 -7.24 -19.25
C LEU A 131 -14.62 -5.92 -20.01
N TRP A 132 -13.58 -5.47 -20.66
CA TRP A 132 -13.64 -4.26 -21.45
C TRP A 132 -14.16 -4.59 -22.86
N PHE A 133 -15.47 -4.41 -23.02
CA PHE A 133 -16.17 -4.52 -24.29
C PHE A 133 -16.46 -3.16 -24.88
#